data_19bd7e3479ab8fe24a906b3a5b0bb66f
#
_entry.id   19bd7e3479ab8fe24a906b3a5b0bb66f
#
_cell.length_a   1.000
_cell.length_b   1.000
_cell.length_c   1.000
_cell.angle_alpha   90.00
_cell.angle_beta   90.00
_cell.angle_gamma   90.00
#
_symmetry.space_group_name_H-M   'P 1'
#
loop_
_entity.id
_entity.type
_entity.pdbx_description
1 polymer ?
#
loop_
_entity_poly.entity_id
_entity_poly.type
_entity_poly.pdbx_seq_one_letter_code
_entity_poly.pdbx_strand_id
1 'polypeptide(L)'
;MKRLFISLLFSLSFFAHAEDSLTLDWIDLVPKDEQEMFDQNQMPIITNHDGAAVAQSLVGSVRTELNSSKVKIPGFVIPLEGDDKHVTEFLLVPYFGACIHVPPPPPNQIVYVKFPQGAPVQQLWDVIYVVGTLKTQQISHELAEVGYLLEGQKIEPYDDQ
;
A
#
# COMPACT_ATOMS: atom_id res chain seq x y z
N MET A 1 -15.20 -57.93 -35.89
CA MET A 1 -14.35 -57.66 -34.76
C MET A 1 -14.14 -56.11 -34.72
N LYS A 2 -14.94 -55.37 -33.90
CA LYS A 2 -14.90 -53.93 -33.75
C LYS A 2 -14.00 -53.63 -32.57
N ARG A 3 -12.87 -52.94 -32.82
CA ARG A 3 -11.96 -52.46 -31.76
C ARG A 3 -12.46 -51.09 -31.26
N LEU A 4 -12.92 -51.07 -30.01
CA LEU A 4 -13.36 -49.90 -29.31
C LEU A 4 -12.10 -49.18 -28.74
N PHE A 5 -11.73 -48.03 -29.27
CA PHE A 5 -10.68 -47.16 -28.68
C PHE A 5 -11.32 -46.28 -27.60
N ILE A 6 -11.07 -46.60 -26.34
CA ILE A 6 -11.42 -45.73 -25.21
C ILE A 6 -10.30 -44.73 -25.06
N SER A 7 -10.57 -43.48 -25.47
CA SER A 7 -9.67 -42.34 -25.24
C SER A 7 -9.89 -41.82 -23.82
N LEU A 8 -8.92 -42.06 -22.92
CA LEU A 8 -8.93 -41.56 -21.55
C LEU A 8 -8.44 -40.12 -21.57
N LEU A 9 -9.36 -39.13 -21.55
CA LEU A 9 -9.05 -37.74 -21.37
C LEU A 9 -8.60 -37.50 -19.90
N PHE A 10 -7.30 -37.33 -19.70
CA PHE A 10 -6.73 -36.96 -18.44
C PHE A 10 -6.88 -35.41 -18.30
N SER A 11 -7.95 -34.95 -17.65
CA SER A 11 -8.14 -33.53 -17.32
C SER A 11 -7.19 -33.15 -16.19
N LEU A 12 -6.08 -32.47 -16.56
CA LEU A 12 -5.23 -31.77 -15.59
C LEU A 12 -6.02 -30.60 -15.01
N SER A 13 -6.58 -30.76 -13.82
CA SER A 13 -7.10 -29.65 -13.02
C SER A 13 -5.91 -28.85 -12.48
N PHE A 14 -5.61 -27.70 -13.12
CA PHE A 14 -4.76 -26.70 -12.52
C PHE A 14 -5.51 -26.12 -11.32
N PHE A 15 -5.13 -26.53 -10.11
CA PHE A 15 -5.48 -25.79 -8.91
C PHE A 15 -4.72 -24.46 -8.96
N ALA A 16 -5.39 -23.39 -9.37
CA ALA A 16 -4.92 -22.03 -9.14
C ALA A 16 -4.93 -21.83 -7.62
N HIS A 17 -3.77 -21.93 -7.01
CA HIS A 17 -3.59 -21.43 -5.66
C HIS A 17 -3.76 -19.90 -5.75
N ALA A 18 -4.85 -19.39 -5.20
CA ALA A 18 -4.93 -17.99 -4.84
C ALA A 18 -3.86 -17.79 -3.76
N GLU A 19 -2.80 -17.08 -4.10
CA GLU A 19 -1.75 -16.73 -3.15
C GLU A 19 -2.36 -15.73 -2.17
N ASP A 20 -2.60 -16.18 -0.93
CA ASP A 20 -3.19 -15.34 0.11
C ASP A 20 -2.29 -14.13 0.36
N SER A 21 -2.84 -12.93 0.28
CA SER A 21 -2.12 -11.71 0.60
C SER A 21 -1.99 -11.56 2.11
N LEU A 22 -0.79 -11.18 2.56
CA LEU A 22 -0.54 -10.84 3.95
C LEU A 22 -1.23 -9.51 4.27
N THR A 23 -2.21 -9.52 5.17
CA THR A 23 -2.82 -8.28 5.65
C THR A 23 -1.86 -7.62 6.63
N LEU A 24 -1.49 -6.37 6.35
CA LEU A 24 -0.56 -5.57 7.14
C LEU A 24 -1.27 -4.32 7.64
N ASP A 25 -1.08 -4.02 8.92
CA ASP A 25 -1.34 -2.71 9.48
C ASP A 25 -0.10 -1.80 9.32
N TRP A 26 -0.28 -0.50 9.53
CA TRP A 26 0.80 0.47 9.37
C TRP A 26 1.99 0.21 10.29
N ILE A 27 1.74 -0.29 11.51
CA ILE A 27 2.82 -0.67 12.44
C ILE A 27 3.63 -1.86 11.94
N ASP A 28 3.05 -2.73 11.12
CA ASP A 28 3.75 -3.87 10.54
C ASP A 28 4.76 -3.46 9.46
N LEU A 29 4.71 -2.23 8.97
CA LEU A 29 5.71 -1.66 8.06
C LEU A 29 6.96 -1.14 8.80
N VAL A 30 6.90 -1.02 10.13
CA VAL A 30 8.00 -0.59 10.99
C VAL A 30 8.80 -1.79 11.47
N PRO A 31 10.15 -1.78 11.39
CA PRO A 31 10.97 -2.81 12.00
C PRO A 31 10.66 -3.00 13.49
N LYS A 32 10.67 -4.25 13.97
CA LYS A 32 10.23 -4.60 15.33
C LYS A 32 11.01 -3.88 16.42
N ASP A 33 12.29 -3.66 16.21
CA ASP A 33 13.18 -2.92 17.13
C ASP A 33 12.90 -1.41 17.16
N GLU A 34 12.24 -0.89 16.15
CA GLU A 34 11.82 0.52 16.07
C GLU A 34 10.36 0.73 16.55
N GLN A 35 9.52 -0.32 16.61
CA GLN A 35 8.10 -0.20 16.98
C GLN A 35 7.88 0.41 18.36
N GLU A 36 8.73 0.08 19.36
CA GLU A 36 8.64 0.66 20.70
C GLU A 36 8.83 2.18 20.71
N MET A 37 9.63 2.72 19.79
CA MET A 37 9.82 4.17 19.64
C MET A 37 8.58 4.84 19.01
N PHE A 38 7.87 4.12 18.13
CA PHE A 38 6.61 4.60 17.54
C PHE A 38 5.49 4.67 18.57
N ASP A 39 5.38 3.67 19.47
CA ASP A 39 4.38 3.64 20.54
C ASP A 39 4.60 4.71 21.61
N GLN A 40 5.87 5.02 21.95
CA GLN A 40 6.21 6.01 22.96
C GLN A 40 6.15 7.46 22.46
N ASN A 41 6.42 7.66 21.20
CA ASN A 41 6.29 8.95 20.54
C ASN A 41 4.96 8.99 19.77
N GLN A 42 3.81 8.97 20.44
CA GLN A 42 2.55 9.35 19.78
C GLN A 42 2.86 10.38 18.71
N MET A 43 2.74 10.00 17.41
CA MET A 43 3.24 10.80 16.29
C MET A 43 3.15 12.29 16.64
N PRO A 44 4.24 13.03 16.73
CA PRO A 44 4.16 14.40 17.20
C PRO A 44 3.26 15.15 16.24
N ILE A 45 2.05 15.46 16.68
CA ILE A 45 1.24 16.49 16.03
C ILE A 45 2.02 17.77 16.26
N ILE A 46 2.96 18.05 15.40
CA ILE A 46 3.67 19.31 15.42
C ILE A 46 2.70 20.34 14.88
N THR A 47 1.89 20.88 15.75
CA THR A 47 1.09 22.06 15.49
C THR A 47 2.03 23.25 15.49
N ASN A 48 2.67 23.53 14.38
CA ASN A 48 3.26 24.84 14.15
C ASN A 48 2.12 25.81 13.84
N HIS A 49 1.75 26.62 14.82
CA HIS A 49 0.77 27.70 14.66
C HIS A 49 1.24 28.84 13.75
N ASP A 50 2.48 28.81 13.25
CA ASP A 50 3.10 29.89 12.47
C ASP A 50 3.00 29.73 10.95
N GLY A 51 2.21 28.72 10.45
CA GLY A 51 1.91 28.56 9.01
C GLY A 51 3.08 28.11 8.14
N ALA A 52 4.24 27.77 8.71
CA ALA A 52 5.34 27.16 7.97
C ALA A 52 5.07 25.67 7.74
N ALA A 53 5.30 25.20 6.52
CA ALA A 53 5.23 23.77 6.21
C ALA A 53 6.22 23.01 7.13
N VAL A 54 5.70 22.06 7.90
CA VAL A 54 6.54 21.22 8.75
C VAL A 54 7.21 20.17 7.89
N ALA A 55 8.54 20.08 8.00
CA ALA A 55 9.30 19.10 7.24
C ALA A 55 8.96 17.66 7.66
N GLN A 56 8.98 16.73 6.70
CA GLN A 56 8.86 15.31 6.96
C GLN A 56 9.99 14.83 7.90
N SER A 57 9.65 14.00 8.88
CA SER A 57 10.66 13.24 9.62
C SER A 57 11.22 12.13 8.75
N LEU A 58 12.52 12.11 8.52
CA LEU A 58 13.19 11.06 7.75
C LEU A 58 13.68 9.90 8.64
N VAL A 59 13.21 9.82 9.87
CA VAL A 59 13.54 8.74 10.81
C VAL A 59 12.64 7.55 10.54
N GLY A 60 13.20 6.35 10.50
CA GLY A 60 12.49 5.09 10.30
C GLY A 60 13.07 4.27 9.15
N SER A 61 13.33 3.01 9.43
CA SER A 61 13.84 2.05 8.46
C SER A 61 12.69 1.25 7.84
N VAL A 62 12.92 0.64 6.68
CA VAL A 62 11.97 -0.26 6.04
C VAL A 62 12.23 -1.71 6.45
N ARG A 63 11.20 -2.53 6.47
CA ARG A 63 11.29 -3.98 6.67
C ARG A 63 11.66 -4.68 5.37
N THR A 64 12.96 -4.95 5.18
CA THR A 64 13.49 -5.53 3.94
C THR A 64 12.95 -6.93 3.65
N GLU A 65 12.54 -7.67 4.68
CA GLU A 65 11.92 -8.99 4.55
C GLU A 65 10.53 -8.97 3.88
N LEU A 66 9.87 -7.80 3.84
CA LEU A 66 8.61 -7.63 3.12
C LEU A 66 8.80 -7.42 1.61
N ASN A 67 10.04 -7.31 1.15
CA ASN A 67 10.30 -7.13 -0.28
C ASN A 67 9.78 -8.30 -1.12
N SER A 68 9.02 -7.98 -2.15
CA SER A 68 8.33 -8.93 -3.04
C SER A 68 7.21 -9.76 -2.38
N SER A 69 6.77 -9.40 -1.18
CA SER A 69 5.60 -10.01 -0.54
C SER A 69 4.30 -9.52 -1.19
N LYS A 70 3.32 -10.42 -1.31
CA LYS A 70 1.96 -10.07 -1.68
C LYS A 70 1.23 -9.61 -0.43
N VAL A 71 0.76 -8.37 -0.43
CA VAL A 71 0.20 -7.72 0.76
C VAL A 71 -1.15 -7.08 0.50
N LYS A 72 -1.89 -6.83 1.58
CA LYS A 72 -3.12 -6.06 1.64
C LYS A 72 -2.94 -5.00 2.73
N ILE A 73 -2.96 -3.71 2.35
CA ILE A 73 -2.69 -2.59 3.25
C ILE A 73 -3.87 -1.62 3.22
N PRO A 74 -4.43 -1.23 4.38
CA PRO A 74 -5.48 -0.21 4.46
C PRO A 74 -4.89 1.20 4.40
N GLY A 75 -5.62 2.17 3.85
CA GLY A 75 -5.17 3.56 3.92
C GLY A 75 -6.04 4.53 3.12
N PHE A 76 -5.69 5.81 3.28
CA PHE A 76 -6.27 6.90 2.51
C PHE A 76 -5.42 7.18 1.28
N VAL A 77 -6.07 7.59 0.20
CA VAL A 77 -5.43 7.83 -1.09
C VAL A 77 -5.16 9.32 -1.31
N ILE A 78 -3.93 9.63 -1.70
CA ILE A 78 -3.55 10.93 -2.23
C ILE A 78 -3.19 10.73 -3.70
N PRO A 79 -4.07 11.10 -4.65
CA PRO A 79 -3.84 10.88 -6.06
C PRO A 79 -2.66 11.72 -6.57
N LEU A 80 -1.81 11.12 -7.40
CA LEU A 80 -0.66 11.76 -8.02
C LEU A 80 -0.85 11.86 -9.53
N GLU A 81 -1.19 10.74 -10.17
CA GLU A 81 -1.36 10.63 -11.61
C GLU A 81 -2.65 9.90 -11.99
N GLY A 82 -3.24 10.30 -13.10
CA GLY A 82 -4.49 9.72 -13.60
C GLY A 82 -5.29 10.70 -14.45
N ASP A 83 -6.56 10.41 -14.60
CA ASP A 83 -7.54 11.27 -15.26
C ASP A 83 -8.74 11.53 -14.32
N ASP A 84 -9.81 12.14 -14.83
CA ASP A 84 -11.02 12.46 -14.06
C ASP A 84 -11.84 11.23 -13.65
N LYS A 85 -11.48 10.03 -14.11
CA LYS A 85 -12.17 8.76 -13.84
C LYS A 85 -11.32 7.74 -13.12
N HIS A 86 -10.00 7.73 -13.40
CA HIS A 86 -9.09 6.72 -12.90
C HIS A 86 -7.79 7.34 -12.40
N VAL A 87 -7.30 6.82 -11.29
CA VAL A 87 -5.99 7.16 -10.73
C VAL A 87 -5.04 6.00 -10.99
N THR A 88 -3.88 6.28 -11.56
CA THR A 88 -2.86 5.28 -11.92
C THR A 88 -1.66 5.27 -10.99
N GLU A 89 -1.38 6.40 -10.33
CA GLU A 89 -0.34 6.50 -9.30
C GLU A 89 -0.85 7.34 -8.13
N PHE A 90 -0.58 6.91 -6.90
CA PHE A 90 -1.03 7.59 -5.69
C PHE A 90 -0.16 7.24 -4.48
N LEU A 91 -0.20 8.10 -3.44
CA LEU A 91 0.30 7.74 -2.12
C LEU A 91 -0.82 7.10 -1.32
N LEU A 92 -0.49 6.02 -0.63
CA LEU A 92 -1.33 5.43 0.41
C LEU A 92 -0.75 5.84 1.77
N VAL A 93 -1.60 6.37 2.65
CA VAL A 93 -1.21 6.97 3.93
C VAL A 93 -2.13 6.51 5.06
N PRO A 94 -1.65 6.51 6.34
CA PRO A 94 -2.39 5.95 7.48
C PRO A 94 -3.57 6.81 7.96
N TYR A 95 -3.60 8.10 7.64
CA TYR A 95 -4.65 9.00 8.10
C TYR A 95 -5.02 10.05 7.06
N PHE A 96 -6.24 10.54 7.16
CA PHE A 96 -6.78 11.54 6.25
C PHE A 96 -6.00 12.88 6.34
N GLY A 97 -5.70 13.47 5.20
CA GLY A 97 -5.03 14.77 5.11
C GLY A 97 -3.52 14.74 5.26
N ALA A 98 -2.90 13.58 5.45
CA ALA A 98 -1.44 13.44 5.42
C ALA A 98 -0.85 14.05 4.14
N CYS A 99 0.34 14.64 4.22
CA CYS A 99 1.07 15.27 3.11
C CYS A 99 0.40 16.53 2.51
N ILE A 100 -0.87 16.81 2.82
CA ILE A 100 -1.61 17.94 2.26
C ILE A 100 -1.93 19.00 3.33
N HIS A 101 -2.50 18.58 4.46
CA HIS A 101 -2.95 19.46 5.54
C HIS A 101 -2.12 19.33 6.82
N VAL A 102 -1.38 18.25 6.95
CA VAL A 102 -0.47 17.94 8.05
C VAL A 102 0.85 17.42 7.48
N PRO A 103 1.96 17.50 8.26
CA PRO A 103 3.25 17.00 7.80
C PRO A 103 3.18 15.58 7.27
N PRO A 104 3.99 15.23 6.25
CA PRO A 104 4.09 13.87 5.81
C PRO A 104 4.52 12.93 6.94
N PRO A 105 3.95 11.73 7.05
CA PRO A 105 4.47 10.70 7.95
C PRO A 105 5.92 10.32 7.58
N PRO A 106 6.63 9.61 8.45
CA PRO A 106 7.95 9.06 8.11
C PRO A 106 7.90 8.18 6.85
N PRO A 107 9.03 8.02 6.12
CA PRO A 107 9.06 7.29 4.85
C PRO A 107 8.53 5.85 4.93
N ASN A 108 8.71 5.16 6.06
CA ASN A 108 8.18 3.81 6.29
C ASN A 108 6.69 3.77 6.63
N GLN A 109 6.02 4.92 6.68
CA GLN A 109 4.58 5.08 6.87
C GLN A 109 3.90 5.73 5.65
N ILE A 110 4.54 5.69 4.50
CA ILE A 110 3.98 6.09 3.22
C ILE A 110 4.31 5.00 2.20
N VAL A 111 3.31 4.62 1.41
CA VAL A 111 3.46 3.66 0.32
C VAL A 111 3.12 4.35 -1.00
N TYR A 112 4.06 4.34 -1.93
CA TYR A 112 3.82 4.77 -3.31
C TYR A 112 3.16 3.63 -4.07
N VAL A 113 1.98 3.85 -4.60
CA VAL A 113 1.23 2.83 -5.32
C VAL A 113 1.25 3.11 -6.81
N LYS A 114 1.69 2.12 -7.59
CA LYS A 114 1.49 2.06 -9.04
C LYS A 114 0.33 1.14 -9.36
N PHE A 115 -0.68 1.69 -10.00
CA PHE A 115 -1.91 0.97 -10.34
C PHE A 115 -2.24 1.14 -11.83
N PRO A 116 -1.47 0.52 -12.73
CA PRO A 116 -1.52 0.79 -14.17
C PRO A 116 -2.88 0.50 -14.82
N GLN A 117 -3.70 -0.35 -14.23
CA GLN A 117 -5.08 -0.62 -14.71
C GLN A 117 -6.06 0.52 -14.39
N GLY A 118 -5.65 1.50 -13.59
CA GLY A 118 -6.48 2.60 -13.14
C GLY A 118 -7.48 2.24 -12.04
N ALA A 119 -7.35 2.87 -10.88
CA ALA A 119 -8.30 2.77 -9.77
C ALA A 119 -9.46 3.75 -10.03
N PRO A 120 -10.74 3.33 -10.02
CA PRO A 120 -11.86 4.24 -10.19
C PRO A 120 -11.88 5.31 -9.09
N VAL A 121 -11.92 6.60 -9.46
CA VAL A 121 -11.88 7.73 -8.51
C VAL A 121 -12.96 7.62 -7.44
N GLN A 122 -14.15 7.13 -7.79
CA GLN A 122 -15.27 6.99 -6.84
C GLN A 122 -15.00 6.01 -5.71
N GLN A 123 -14.03 5.11 -5.86
CA GLN A 123 -13.64 4.14 -4.83
C GLN A 123 -12.56 4.67 -3.87
N LEU A 124 -12.05 5.89 -4.12
CA LEU A 124 -10.88 6.44 -3.41
C LEU A 124 -11.23 7.55 -2.40
N TRP A 125 -12.53 7.82 -2.20
CA TRP A 125 -12.99 8.90 -1.30
C TRP A 125 -12.91 8.57 0.17
N ASP A 126 -12.76 7.30 0.51
CA ASP A 126 -12.73 6.79 1.87
C ASP A 126 -11.48 5.92 2.06
N VAL A 127 -11.31 5.36 3.25
CA VAL A 127 -10.27 4.37 3.49
C VAL A 127 -10.54 3.12 2.64
N ILE A 128 -9.50 2.59 2.02
CA ILE A 128 -9.58 1.40 1.17
C ILE A 128 -8.47 0.41 1.55
N TYR A 129 -8.62 -0.84 1.15
CA TYR A 129 -7.50 -1.76 1.06
C TYR A 129 -6.91 -1.76 -0.33
N VAL A 130 -5.57 -1.68 -0.41
CA VAL A 130 -4.83 -1.94 -1.65
C VAL A 130 -4.12 -3.27 -1.54
N VAL A 131 -4.38 -4.15 -2.51
CA VAL A 131 -3.73 -5.46 -2.63
C VAL A 131 -2.71 -5.40 -3.77
N GLY A 132 -1.50 -5.89 -3.51
CA GLY A 132 -0.43 -5.86 -4.52
C GLY A 132 0.87 -6.48 -4.03
N THR A 133 1.94 -6.29 -4.81
CA THR A 133 3.29 -6.75 -4.48
C THR A 133 4.09 -5.59 -3.90
N LEU A 134 4.51 -5.71 -2.65
CA LEU A 134 5.30 -4.70 -1.94
C LEU A 134 6.78 -4.79 -2.32
N LYS A 135 7.40 -3.64 -2.54
CA LYS A 135 8.85 -3.49 -2.78
C LYS A 135 9.44 -2.53 -1.76
N THR A 136 10.58 -2.88 -1.22
CA THR A 136 11.37 -1.99 -0.34
C THR A 136 12.24 -1.08 -1.22
N GLN A 137 11.61 -0.11 -1.84
CA GLN A 137 12.22 0.83 -2.76
C GLN A 137 11.95 2.25 -2.28
N GLN A 138 13.01 3.01 -2.00
CA GLN A 138 12.90 4.43 -1.73
C GLN A 138 12.51 5.20 -2.98
N ILE A 139 11.55 6.11 -2.83
CA ILE A 139 11.09 7.01 -3.88
C ILE A 139 11.08 8.41 -3.30
N SER A 140 11.75 9.32 -3.98
CA SER A 140 11.70 10.77 -3.67
C SER A 140 10.61 11.40 -4.54
N HIS A 141 9.60 11.95 -3.91
CA HIS A 141 8.51 12.67 -4.56
C HIS A 141 8.41 14.09 -3.98
N GLU A 142 7.87 15.04 -4.74
CA GLU A 142 7.76 16.44 -4.28
C GLU A 142 6.94 16.61 -2.99
N LEU A 143 6.00 15.67 -2.71
CA LEU A 143 5.17 15.69 -1.50
C LEU A 143 5.84 15.01 -0.31
N ALA A 144 6.66 13.98 -0.52
CA ALA A 144 7.27 13.20 0.55
C ALA A 144 8.37 12.26 0.05
N GLU A 145 9.29 11.89 0.95
CA GLU A 145 10.14 10.71 0.81
C GLU A 145 9.34 9.47 1.21
N VAL A 146 9.44 8.40 0.43
CA VAL A 146 8.64 7.18 0.55
C VAL A 146 9.55 5.97 0.66
N GLY A 147 9.26 5.06 1.60
CA GLY A 147 10.08 3.87 1.85
C GLY A 147 9.64 2.63 1.07
N TYR A 148 8.39 2.60 0.60
CA TYR A 148 7.79 1.44 -0.03
C TYR A 148 7.12 1.77 -1.36
N LEU A 149 7.30 0.88 -2.35
CA LEU A 149 6.52 0.85 -3.59
C LEU A 149 5.57 -0.34 -3.55
N LEU A 150 4.30 -0.14 -3.88
CA LEU A 150 3.31 -1.20 -4.07
C LEU A 150 2.89 -1.27 -5.54
N GLU A 151 3.18 -2.41 -6.17
CA GLU A 151 2.63 -2.75 -7.49
C GLU A 151 1.20 -3.24 -7.29
N GLY A 152 0.25 -2.31 -7.34
CA GLY A 152 -1.15 -2.54 -7.02
C GLY A 152 -1.87 -3.40 -8.05
N GLN A 153 -2.66 -4.36 -7.58
CA GLN A 153 -3.40 -5.33 -8.37
C GLN A 153 -4.91 -5.22 -8.18
N LYS A 154 -5.35 -4.88 -6.94
CA LYS A 154 -6.77 -4.82 -6.59
C LYS A 154 -7.00 -3.76 -5.52
N ILE A 155 -8.17 -3.13 -5.58
CA ILE A 155 -8.71 -2.29 -4.51
C ILE A 155 -9.91 -3.00 -3.91
N GLU A 156 -10.00 -3.00 -2.59
CA GLU A 156 -11.12 -3.56 -1.84
C GLU A 156 -11.69 -2.50 -0.89
N PRO A 157 -13.00 -2.48 -0.67
CA PRO A 157 -13.59 -1.65 0.36
C PRO A 157 -12.97 -1.97 1.73
N TYR A 158 -12.79 -0.96 2.56
CA TYR A 158 -12.41 -1.16 3.96
C TYR A 158 -13.65 -1.60 4.72
N ASP A 159 -13.57 -2.75 5.39
CA ASP A 159 -14.59 -3.26 6.29
C ASP A 159 -13.98 -3.32 7.70
N ASP A 160 -14.54 -2.52 8.61
CA ASP A 160 -14.25 -2.65 10.05
C ASP A 160 -14.74 -4.02 10.52
N GLN A 161 -13.83 -5.00 10.67
CA GLN A 161 -14.14 -6.30 11.27
C GLN A 161 -13.96 -6.24 12.79
#